data_45898080be81b155c8dc6a78b86605bd
#
_entry.id   45898080be81b155c8dc6a78b86605bd
#
_cell.length_a   1.000
_cell.length_b   1.000
_cell.length_c   1.000
_cell.angle_alpha   90.00
_cell.angle_beta   90.00
_cell.angle_gamma   90.00
#
_symmetry.space_group_name_H-M   'P 1'
#
loop_
_entity.id
_entity.type
_entity.pdbx_description
1 polymer ?
#
loop_
_entity_poly.entity_id
_entity_poly.type
_entity_poly.pdbx_seq_one_letter_code
_entity_poly.pdbx_strand_id
1 'polypeptide(L)'
;MRSFRYILMTAATVIIFTACNKADDTAAGVPELAHHYYAIFVPNNNTAVTVTKSQTTLVKFPVQFYSTFVRDYDAVCKYAVTTFGQTAPAVRGVDYNIVDKNGTTIPSVDTTYSIIFPKAVQAMDTIYMKLLNNPVAGTRKMEVQILDNITTQFDVDIFSTAYRRPVQIN
;
A
#
# COMPACT_ATOMS: atom_id res chain seq x y z
N MET A 1 65.49 -5.83 -5.06
CA MET A 1 64.59 -4.87 -4.36
C MET A 1 63.47 -4.29 -5.23
N ARG A 2 63.58 -4.15 -6.53
CA ARG A 2 62.49 -3.66 -7.40
C ARG A 2 61.30 -4.63 -7.50
N SER A 3 61.51 -5.92 -7.57
CA SER A 3 60.47 -6.95 -7.70
C SER A 3 59.57 -7.04 -6.47
N PHE A 4 60.09 -6.79 -5.26
CA PHE A 4 59.32 -6.82 -4.00
C PHE A 4 58.31 -5.67 -3.91
N ARG A 5 58.62 -4.52 -4.51
CA ARG A 5 57.69 -3.37 -4.55
C ARG A 5 56.47 -3.61 -5.43
N TYR A 6 56.62 -4.36 -6.52
CA TYR A 6 55.50 -4.69 -7.41
C TYR A 6 54.55 -5.72 -6.79
N ILE A 7 55.12 -6.71 -6.06
CA ILE A 7 54.29 -7.69 -5.33
C ILE A 7 53.47 -7.02 -4.24
N LEU A 8 54.03 -6.06 -3.52
CA LEU A 8 53.28 -5.32 -2.48
C LEU A 8 52.16 -4.44 -3.07
N MET A 9 52.42 -3.81 -4.23
CA MET A 9 51.39 -3.02 -4.92
C MET A 9 50.23 -3.88 -5.46
N THR A 10 50.55 -5.04 -6.00
CA THR A 10 49.51 -5.94 -6.53
C THR A 10 48.66 -6.54 -5.41
N ALA A 11 49.25 -6.87 -4.26
CA ALA A 11 48.51 -7.35 -3.09
C ALA A 11 47.57 -6.27 -2.51
N ALA A 12 48.03 -4.99 -2.48
CA ALA A 12 47.19 -3.90 -2.02
C ALA A 12 45.98 -3.62 -2.95
N THR A 13 46.17 -3.80 -4.27
CA THR A 13 45.06 -3.59 -5.25
C THR A 13 44.03 -4.70 -5.18
N VAL A 14 44.40 -5.95 -4.91
CA VAL A 14 43.47 -7.07 -4.76
C VAL A 14 42.59 -6.92 -3.50
N ILE A 15 43.15 -6.39 -2.42
CA ILE A 15 42.40 -6.17 -1.16
C ILE A 15 41.33 -5.11 -1.34
N ILE A 16 41.52 -4.10 -2.19
CA ILE A 16 40.53 -3.05 -2.44
C ILE A 16 39.32 -3.59 -3.22
N PHE A 17 39.49 -4.58 -4.08
CA PHE A 17 38.37 -5.17 -4.85
C PHE A 17 37.51 -6.16 -4.05
N THR A 18 38.05 -6.74 -2.98
CA THR A 18 37.26 -7.63 -2.11
C THR A 18 36.49 -6.89 -1.02
N ALA A 19 36.76 -5.60 -0.80
CA ALA A 19 36.04 -4.78 0.17
C ALA A 19 34.67 -4.27 -0.33
N CYS A 20 34.32 -4.49 -1.59
CA CYS A 20 32.99 -4.21 -2.14
C CYS A 20 32.11 -5.47 -2.18
N ASN A 21 32.15 -6.33 -1.19
CA ASN A 21 30.99 -7.13 -0.89
C ASN A 21 29.93 -6.13 -0.38
N LYS A 22 28.86 -5.97 -1.15
CA LYS A 22 27.62 -5.44 -0.59
C LYS A 22 27.36 -6.21 0.70
N ALA A 23 27.80 -5.65 1.83
CA ALA A 23 27.16 -5.99 3.06
C ALA A 23 25.66 -5.80 2.78
N ASP A 24 24.86 -6.82 3.03
CA ASP A 24 23.43 -6.61 3.19
C ASP A 24 23.33 -5.50 4.23
N ASP A 25 23.07 -4.27 3.77
CA ASP A 25 22.76 -3.13 4.62
C ASP A 25 21.32 -3.29 5.19
N THR A 26 20.98 -4.49 5.59
CA THR A 26 20.04 -4.67 6.68
C THR A 26 20.76 -4.04 7.87
N ALA A 27 20.28 -2.91 8.33
CA ALA A 27 20.82 -2.25 9.51
C ALA A 27 21.02 -3.32 10.58
N ALA A 28 22.25 -3.84 10.66
CA ALA A 28 22.60 -4.88 11.61
C ALA A 28 22.36 -4.27 12.98
N GLY A 29 21.28 -4.67 13.65
CA GLY A 29 20.89 -4.16 14.94
C GLY A 29 19.46 -3.65 15.08
N VAL A 30 18.65 -3.62 14.00
CA VAL A 30 17.22 -3.26 14.07
C VAL A 30 16.38 -4.25 13.24
N PRO A 31 16.36 -5.55 13.64
CA PRO A 31 15.61 -6.58 12.91
C PRO A 31 14.11 -6.24 12.77
N GLU A 32 13.55 -5.53 13.75
CA GLU A 32 12.17 -5.07 13.76
C GLU A 32 11.83 -4.13 12.61
N LEU A 33 12.78 -3.41 12.02
CA LEU A 33 12.55 -2.55 10.86
C LEU A 33 12.73 -3.29 9.52
N ALA A 34 13.36 -4.46 9.51
CA ALA A 34 13.70 -5.17 8.29
C ALA A 34 12.47 -5.62 7.48
N HIS A 35 11.31 -5.79 8.12
CA HIS A 35 10.06 -6.25 7.53
C HIS A 35 8.89 -5.32 7.81
N HIS A 36 9.16 -4.05 8.09
CA HIS A 36 8.18 -2.99 8.25
C HIS A 36 7.97 -2.25 6.95
N TYR A 37 6.73 -2.12 6.56
CA TYR A 37 6.27 -1.45 5.35
C TYR A 37 5.20 -0.44 5.68
N TYR A 38 4.98 0.48 4.75
CA TYR A 38 3.91 1.48 4.85
C TYR A 38 3.09 1.50 3.59
N ALA A 39 1.77 1.61 3.75
CA ALA A 39 0.85 1.84 2.66
C ALA A 39 0.11 3.18 2.87
N ILE A 40 0.01 3.99 1.82
CA ILE A 40 -0.66 5.29 1.89
C ILE A 40 -1.51 5.52 0.65
N PHE A 41 -2.57 6.31 0.79
CA PHE A 41 -3.28 6.83 -0.38
C PHE A 41 -2.47 7.91 -1.09
N VAL A 42 -2.58 7.97 -2.42
CA VAL A 42 -2.00 9.01 -3.26
C VAL A 42 -3.14 9.88 -3.83
N PRO A 43 -3.06 11.20 -3.69
CA PRO A 43 -2.07 12.01 -2.98
C PRO A 43 -2.09 11.75 -1.46
N ASN A 44 -0.95 11.96 -0.80
CA ASN A 44 -0.79 11.80 0.65
C ASN A 44 -1.50 12.93 1.41
N ASN A 45 -2.81 12.84 1.47
CA ASN A 45 -3.68 13.77 2.21
C ASN A 45 -5.02 13.11 2.53
N ASN A 46 -5.83 13.77 3.35
CA ASN A 46 -7.20 13.34 3.71
C ASN A 46 -8.29 14.04 2.92
N THR A 47 -7.99 14.58 1.75
CA THR A 47 -8.98 15.28 0.94
C THR A 47 -10.13 14.33 0.57
N ALA A 48 -11.35 14.79 0.82
CA ALA A 48 -12.53 14.03 0.46
C ALA A 48 -12.68 13.89 -1.06
N VAL A 49 -13.05 12.70 -1.50
CA VAL A 49 -13.42 12.42 -2.89
C VAL A 49 -14.94 12.59 -3.00
N THR A 50 -15.35 13.57 -3.79
CA THR A 50 -16.77 13.79 -4.09
C THR A 50 -17.11 13.25 -5.46
N VAL A 51 -18.14 12.41 -5.54
CA VAL A 51 -18.58 11.74 -6.77
C VAL A 51 -20.09 11.87 -6.91
N THR A 52 -20.56 11.77 -8.16
CA THR A 52 -22.00 11.76 -8.46
C THR A 52 -22.46 10.30 -8.59
N LYS A 53 -23.57 9.94 -7.94
CA LYS A 53 -24.09 8.56 -7.93
C LYS A 53 -24.35 7.98 -9.33
N SER A 54 -24.66 8.80 -10.32
CA SER A 54 -24.87 8.41 -11.71
C SER A 54 -23.55 8.22 -12.51
N GLN A 55 -22.40 8.45 -11.89
CA GLN A 55 -21.10 8.22 -12.55
C GLN A 55 -20.94 6.74 -12.89
N THR A 56 -20.66 6.45 -14.16
CA THR A 56 -20.47 5.08 -14.67
C THR A 56 -19.03 4.62 -14.64
N THR A 57 -18.07 5.57 -14.60
CA THR A 57 -16.63 5.26 -14.48
C THR A 57 -16.28 4.86 -13.06
N LEU A 58 -15.35 3.92 -12.91
CA LEU A 58 -14.89 3.49 -11.60
C LEU A 58 -14.20 4.62 -10.85
N VAL A 59 -14.58 4.80 -9.59
CA VAL A 59 -13.86 5.65 -8.65
C VAL A 59 -12.57 4.96 -8.27
N LYS A 60 -11.44 5.68 -8.26
CA LYS A 60 -10.10 5.14 -8.06
C LYS A 60 -9.47 5.74 -6.81
N PHE A 61 -8.90 4.88 -5.98
CA PHE A 61 -8.13 5.26 -4.81
C PHE A 61 -6.73 4.63 -4.94
N PRO A 62 -5.76 5.34 -5.55
CA PRO A 62 -4.40 4.83 -5.67
C PRO A 62 -3.76 4.67 -4.29
N VAL A 63 -3.08 3.55 -4.09
CA VAL A 63 -2.35 3.19 -2.89
C VAL A 63 -0.91 2.94 -3.26
N GLN A 64 0.01 3.65 -2.62
CA GLN A 64 1.43 3.41 -2.74
C GLN A 64 1.93 2.59 -1.57
N PHE A 65 2.63 1.51 -1.89
CA PHE A 65 3.34 0.67 -0.94
C PHE A 65 4.82 1.02 -0.94
N TYR A 66 5.36 1.29 0.24
CA TYR A 66 6.76 1.64 0.44
C TYR A 66 7.54 0.44 0.95
N SER A 67 8.56 0.05 0.20
CA SER A 67 9.51 -1.00 0.52
C SER A 67 10.89 -0.63 -0.01
N THR A 68 11.92 -1.01 0.72
CA THR A 68 13.32 -0.77 0.31
C THR A 68 13.93 -2.00 -0.38
N PHE A 69 13.43 -3.19 -0.08
CA PHE A 69 14.04 -4.45 -0.51
C PHE A 69 13.02 -5.39 -1.14
N VAL A 70 13.48 -6.18 -2.11
CA VAL A 70 12.75 -7.33 -2.65
C VAL A 70 12.82 -8.48 -1.63
N ARG A 71 11.69 -9.14 -1.39
CA ARG A 71 11.57 -10.28 -0.47
C ARG A 71 11.14 -11.54 -1.23
N ASP A 72 11.23 -12.68 -0.59
CA ASP A 72 10.77 -13.98 -1.09
C ASP A 72 9.29 -14.26 -0.77
N TYR A 73 8.60 -13.28 -0.17
CA TYR A 73 7.18 -13.33 0.17
C TYR A 73 6.42 -12.12 -0.38
N ASP A 74 5.11 -12.26 -0.42
CA ASP A 74 4.19 -11.19 -0.80
C ASP A 74 3.75 -10.42 0.45
N ALA A 75 3.82 -9.08 0.40
CA ALA A 75 3.25 -8.25 1.45
C ALA A 75 1.76 -7.97 1.14
N VAL A 76 0.94 -7.98 2.19
CA VAL A 76 -0.51 -7.77 2.06
C VAL A 76 -0.91 -6.51 2.82
N CYS A 77 -1.39 -5.52 2.08
CA CYS A 77 -2.04 -4.34 2.64
C CYS A 77 -3.54 -4.63 2.79
N LYS A 78 -4.07 -4.47 3.99
CA LYS A 78 -5.51 -4.58 4.27
C LYS A 78 -6.18 -3.23 4.18
N TYR A 79 -7.44 -3.22 3.76
CA TYR A 79 -8.27 -2.02 3.79
C TYR A 79 -9.73 -2.37 4.04
N ALA A 80 -10.48 -1.39 4.56
CA ALA A 80 -11.91 -1.52 4.79
C ALA A 80 -12.66 -0.29 4.30
N VAL A 81 -13.97 -0.42 4.11
CA VAL A 81 -14.87 0.71 3.95
C VAL A 81 -15.68 0.85 5.22
N THR A 82 -15.56 2.01 5.87
CA THR A 82 -16.27 2.31 7.12
C THR A 82 -17.26 3.43 6.94
N THR A 83 -18.36 3.33 7.65
CA THR A 83 -19.40 4.38 7.75
C THR A 83 -19.56 4.86 9.19
N PHE A 84 -18.67 4.45 10.09
CA PHE A 84 -18.71 4.84 11.48
C PHE A 84 -18.73 6.38 11.65
N GLY A 85 -19.65 6.89 12.47
CA GLY A 85 -19.79 8.31 12.71
C GLY A 85 -20.42 9.12 11.57
N GLN A 86 -20.84 8.49 10.46
CA GLN A 86 -21.48 9.19 9.35
C GLN A 86 -22.98 9.37 9.60
N THR A 87 -23.50 10.59 9.34
CA THR A 87 -24.92 10.93 9.50
C THR A 87 -25.81 10.35 8.39
N ALA A 88 -25.21 10.07 7.22
CA ALA A 88 -25.89 9.49 6.05
C ALA A 88 -24.99 8.42 5.44
N PRO A 89 -24.90 7.23 6.08
CA PRO A 89 -23.98 6.19 5.67
C PRO A 89 -24.30 5.65 4.28
N ALA A 90 -23.27 5.45 3.46
CA ALA A 90 -23.37 4.71 2.21
C ALA A 90 -23.51 3.21 2.48
N VAL A 91 -24.36 2.53 1.72
CA VAL A 91 -24.67 1.11 1.90
C VAL A 91 -24.08 0.31 0.74
N ARG A 92 -23.21 -0.66 1.07
CA ARG A 92 -22.67 -1.60 0.08
C ARG A 92 -23.79 -2.43 -0.56
N GLY A 93 -23.71 -2.62 -1.87
CA GLY A 93 -24.75 -3.32 -2.65
C GLY A 93 -25.96 -2.46 -2.99
N VAL A 94 -26.03 -1.22 -2.45
CA VAL A 94 -27.11 -0.27 -2.73
C VAL A 94 -26.55 1.01 -3.34
N ASP A 95 -25.55 1.62 -2.70
CA ASP A 95 -24.91 2.86 -3.17
C ASP A 95 -23.63 2.59 -3.94
N TYR A 96 -22.89 1.54 -3.56
CA TYR A 96 -21.61 1.21 -4.15
C TYR A 96 -21.26 -0.29 -4.00
N ASN A 97 -20.28 -0.74 -4.78
CA ASN A 97 -19.53 -1.99 -4.56
C ASN A 97 -18.03 -1.73 -4.69
N ILE A 98 -17.22 -2.47 -3.93
CA ILE A 98 -15.78 -2.58 -4.18
C ILE A 98 -15.60 -3.62 -5.29
N VAL A 99 -14.84 -3.26 -6.30
CA VAL A 99 -14.68 -4.04 -7.53
C VAL A 99 -13.21 -4.12 -7.93
N ASP A 100 -12.90 -5.05 -8.81
CA ASP A 100 -11.61 -5.10 -9.49
C ASP A 100 -11.54 -4.03 -10.62
N LYS A 101 -10.40 -3.97 -11.30
CA LYS A 101 -10.18 -3.04 -12.43
C LYS A 101 -11.17 -3.23 -13.59
N ASN A 102 -11.80 -4.40 -13.70
CA ASN A 102 -12.78 -4.75 -14.73
C ASN A 102 -14.24 -4.49 -14.29
N GLY A 103 -14.43 -4.07 -13.03
CA GLY A 103 -15.76 -3.80 -12.46
C GLY A 103 -16.45 -5.03 -11.85
N THR A 104 -15.73 -6.15 -11.68
CA THR A 104 -16.24 -7.34 -10.99
C THR A 104 -16.18 -7.14 -9.48
N THR A 105 -17.27 -7.44 -8.78
CA THR A 105 -17.35 -7.25 -7.33
C THR A 105 -16.38 -8.18 -6.60
N ILE A 106 -15.55 -7.59 -5.74
CA ILE A 106 -14.61 -8.32 -4.88
C ILE A 106 -15.32 -8.74 -3.59
N PRO A 107 -15.27 -10.02 -3.20
CA PRO A 107 -15.75 -10.45 -1.89
C PRO A 107 -14.91 -9.83 -0.78
N SER A 108 -15.53 -9.55 0.37
CA SER A 108 -14.82 -9.16 1.58
C SER A 108 -14.84 -10.29 2.60
N VAL A 109 -13.80 -10.37 3.40
CA VAL A 109 -13.78 -11.18 4.61
C VAL A 109 -13.94 -10.21 5.79
N ASP A 110 -15.00 -10.38 6.56
CA ASP A 110 -15.31 -9.50 7.71
C ASP A 110 -15.23 -7.99 7.39
N THR A 111 -15.81 -7.59 6.23
CA THR A 111 -15.75 -6.21 5.70
C THR A 111 -14.35 -5.74 5.28
N THR A 112 -13.34 -6.57 5.35
CA THR A 112 -11.95 -6.27 5.00
C THR A 112 -11.62 -6.81 3.62
N TYR A 113 -10.80 -6.07 2.89
CA TYR A 113 -10.25 -6.38 1.57
C TYR A 113 -8.73 -6.37 1.64
N SER A 114 -8.07 -6.87 0.59
CA SER A 114 -6.63 -6.92 0.53
C SER A 114 -6.09 -6.46 -0.83
N ILE A 115 -4.93 -5.81 -0.79
CA ILE A 115 -4.07 -5.58 -1.93
C ILE A 115 -2.79 -6.39 -1.70
N ILE A 116 -2.35 -7.14 -2.71
CA ILE A 116 -1.15 -7.96 -2.62
C ILE A 116 -0.03 -7.25 -3.37
N PHE A 117 1.10 -7.06 -2.69
CA PHE A 117 2.33 -6.52 -3.28
C PHE A 117 3.36 -7.66 -3.42
N PRO A 118 3.50 -8.23 -4.63
CA PRO A 118 4.36 -9.38 -4.85
C PRO A 118 5.80 -9.08 -4.48
N LYS A 119 6.43 -10.04 -3.78
CA LYS A 119 7.82 -9.95 -3.30
C LYS A 119 8.11 -8.71 -2.46
N ALA A 120 7.09 -8.16 -1.83
CA ALA A 120 7.14 -6.92 -1.06
C ALA A 120 7.85 -5.76 -1.80
N VAL A 121 7.74 -5.70 -3.13
CA VAL A 121 8.37 -4.64 -3.95
C VAL A 121 7.58 -3.36 -3.83
N GLN A 122 8.28 -2.23 -3.73
CA GLN A 122 7.65 -0.92 -3.81
C GLN A 122 6.87 -0.77 -5.11
N ALA A 123 5.57 -0.53 -4.98
CA ALA A 123 4.65 -0.45 -6.11
C ALA A 123 3.46 0.45 -5.79
N MET A 124 2.71 0.78 -6.83
CA MET A 124 1.41 1.44 -6.71
C MET A 124 0.33 0.49 -7.22
N ASP A 125 -0.74 0.37 -6.46
CA ASP A 125 -1.96 -0.33 -6.87
C ASP A 125 -3.18 0.56 -6.60
N THR A 126 -4.36 0.13 -7.00
CA THR A 126 -5.57 0.97 -6.95
C THR A 126 -6.75 0.17 -6.41
N ILE A 127 -7.42 0.73 -5.40
CA ILE A 127 -8.74 0.28 -4.95
C ILE A 127 -9.76 0.89 -5.90
N TYR A 128 -10.66 0.06 -6.42
CA TYR A 128 -11.73 0.50 -7.32
C TYR A 128 -13.10 0.37 -6.65
N MET A 129 -13.93 1.38 -6.88
CA MET A 129 -15.31 1.40 -6.42
C MET A 129 -16.24 1.69 -7.60
N LYS A 130 -17.31 0.91 -7.71
CA LYS A 130 -18.39 1.09 -8.66
C LYS A 130 -19.60 1.68 -7.95
N LEU A 131 -20.12 2.79 -8.43
CA LEU A 131 -21.36 3.38 -7.96
C LEU A 131 -22.57 2.68 -8.57
N LEU A 132 -23.65 2.53 -7.80
CA LEU A 132 -24.83 1.74 -8.20
C LEU A 132 -26.03 2.62 -8.56
N ASN A 133 -25.83 3.94 -8.64
CA ASN A 133 -26.87 4.90 -9.01
C ASN A 133 -28.16 4.73 -8.20
N ASN A 134 -28.05 4.62 -6.88
CA ASN A 134 -29.20 4.50 -5.98
C ASN A 134 -30.21 5.63 -6.23
N PRO A 135 -31.52 5.32 -6.54
CA PRO A 135 -32.52 6.32 -6.82
C PRO A 135 -32.91 7.18 -5.61
N VAL A 136 -32.61 6.72 -4.40
CA VAL A 136 -32.93 7.47 -3.18
C VAL A 136 -32.13 8.79 -3.15
N ALA A 137 -32.86 9.89 -2.98
CA ALA A 137 -32.28 11.21 -2.92
C ALA A 137 -31.41 11.40 -1.66
N GLY A 138 -30.47 12.33 -1.75
CA GLY A 138 -29.59 12.72 -0.64
C GLY A 138 -28.17 12.22 -0.81
N THR A 139 -27.28 12.89 -0.11
CA THR A 139 -25.84 12.57 -0.07
C THR A 139 -25.58 11.35 0.81
N ARG A 140 -24.68 10.48 0.40
CA ARG A 140 -24.17 9.36 1.21
C ARG A 140 -22.69 9.54 1.52
N LYS A 141 -22.26 9.08 2.69
CA LYS A 141 -20.87 9.27 3.15
C LYS A 141 -20.27 7.97 3.66
N MET A 142 -18.97 7.82 3.43
CA MET A 142 -18.16 6.70 3.92
C MET A 142 -16.68 7.09 3.91
N GLU A 143 -15.83 6.23 4.45
CA GLU A 143 -14.38 6.33 4.30
C GLU A 143 -13.81 5.01 3.81
N VAL A 144 -12.86 5.06 2.90
CA VAL A 144 -11.97 3.93 2.60
C VAL A 144 -10.74 4.10 3.48
N GLN A 145 -10.44 3.08 4.29
CA GLN A 145 -9.34 3.13 5.25
C GLN A 145 -8.36 1.98 4.98
N ILE A 146 -7.07 2.30 4.92
CA ILE A 146 -5.99 1.31 5.02
C ILE A 146 -5.91 0.91 6.48
N LEU A 147 -5.72 -0.38 6.74
CA LEU A 147 -5.62 -0.97 8.06
C LEU A 147 -4.22 -1.53 8.28
N ASP A 148 -3.77 -1.53 9.52
CA ASP A 148 -2.57 -2.26 9.90
C ASP A 148 -2.74 -3.75 9.61
N ASN A 149 -1.67 -4.38 9.13
CA ASN A 149 -1.61 -5.82 8.93
C ASN A 149 -0.31 -6.37 9.52
N ILE A 150 -0.36 -6.68 10.81
CA ILE A 150 0.76 -7.23 11.56
C ILE A 150 0.71 -8.75 11.50
N THR A 151 1.79 -9.36 11.04
CA THR A 151 1.96 -10.81 10.91
C THR A 151 3.27 -11.24 11.58
N THR A 152 3.51 -12.54 11.65
CA THR A 152 4.81 -13.07 12.13
C THR A 152 5.94 -12.89 11.12
N GLN A 153 5.63 -12.57 9.87
CA GLN A 153 6.61 -12.43 8.79
C GLN A 153 6.86 -10.98 8.40
N PHE A 154 5.84 -10.12 8.49
CA PHE A 154 5.92 -8.71 8.12
C PHE A 154 4.83 -7.88 8.79
N ASP A 155 5.09 -6.60 8.90
CA ASP A 155 4.12 -5.58 9.33
C ASP A 155 3.91 -4.59 8.20
N VAL A 156 2.64 -4.35 7.82
CA VAL A 156 2.24 -3.24 6.97
C VAL A 156 1.49 -2.25 7.83
N ASP A 157 2.13 -1.14 8.14
CA ASP A 157 1.59 -0.11 9.01
C ASP A 157 0.87 0.98 8.22
N ILE A 158 0.00 1.69 8.92
CA ILE A 158 -0.55 2.96 8.45
C ILE A 158 0.47 4.08 8.72
N PHE A 159 0.65 4.95 7.74
CA PHE A 159 1.57 6.08 7.87
C PHE A 159 0.82 7.40 7.77
N SER A 160 0.87 8.21 8.86
CA SER A 160 0.26 9.53 8.87
C SER A 160 -1.27 9.50 8.67
N THR A 161 -1.85 10.63 8.30
CA THR A 161 -3.26 10.79 8.00
C THR A 161 -3.68 10.21 6.64
N ALA A 162 -2.71 9.88 5.78
CA ALA A 162 -2.94 9.38 4.42
C ALA A 162 -3.47 7.93 4.35
N TYR A 163 -3.82 7.33 5.48
CA TYR A 163 -4.47 6.02 5.53
C TYR A 163 -5.99 6.10 5.32
N ARG A 164 -6.59 7.30 5.30
CA ARG A 164 -8.03 7.52 5.14
C ARG A 164 -8.33 8.29 3.88
N ARG A 165 -9.43 7.92 3.23
CA ARG A 165 -9.99 8.63 2.09
C ARG A 165 -11.49 8.79 2.29
N PRO A 166 -11.94 9.95 2.82
CA PRO A 166 -13.36 10.26 2.92
C PRO A 166 -14.01 10.29 1.53
N VAL A 167 -15.21 9.76 1.41
CA VAL A 167 -15.97 9.72 0.16
C VAL A 167 -17.37 10.27 0.38
N GLN A 168 -17.80 11.15 -0.51
CA GLN A 168 -19.14 11.70 -0.55
C GLN A 168 -19.78 11.39 -1.90
N ILE A 169 -20.93 10.71 -1.89
CA ILE A 169 -21.74 10.37 -3.07
C ILE A 169 -22.96 11.29 -3.10
N ASN A 170 -23.08 12.12 -4.14
CA ASN A 170 -24.19 13.08 -4.33
C ASN A 170 -25.18 12.58 -5.36
#